data_c4d0ff533516caf9014570e760a42166
#
_entry.id   c4d0ff533516caf9014570e760a42166
#
_cell.length_a   1.000
_cell.length_b   1.000
_cell.length_c   1.000
_cell.angle_alpha   90.00
_cell.angle_beta   90.00
_cell.angle_gamma   90.00
#
_symmetry.space_group_name_H-M   'P 1'
#
loop_
_entity.id
_entity.type
_entity.pdbx_description
1 polymer ?
#
loop_
_entity_poly.entity_id
_entity_poly.type
_entity_poly.pdbx_seq_one_letter_code
_entity_poly.pdbx_strand_id
1 'polypeptide(L)'
;MRATEFTETGCPRTKAKECSCSKVSAITEAQETTVAQCILEHSDSVKGSILLIQAPGTATLVKGSITGLTPGLHGFHIHEFGDMSDGCKSMGGHYNPDGVDHGDINEGHVGDLGNITADESGTAKFTIEAKRVDLLGDRSVVGRGFVVHSDEDDLGKGGDAESLKTGNAGDRLACGVIVLRGTE
;
A
#
# COMPACT_ATOMS: atom_id res chain seq x y z
N MET A 1 54.29 -9.36 35.68
CA MET A 1 54.31 -8.09 36.44
C MET A 1 52.88 -7.76 36.81
N ARG A 2 52.66 -7.91 38.06
CA ARG A 2 51.65 -7.37 39.01
C ARG A 2 50.29 -6.90 38.45
N ALA A 3 49.27 -7.69 38.80
CA ALA A 3 47.90 -7.31 38.98
C ALA A 3 47.76 -6.25 40.09
N THR A 4 46.93 -5.26 39.93
CA THR A 4 46.45 -4.39 40.99
C THR A 4 44.96 -4.62 41.19
N GLU A 5 44.65 -5.21 42.34
CA GLU A 5 43.31 -5.34 42.92
C GLU A 5 42.75 -3.94 43.26
N PHE A 6 41.50 -3.72 42.91
CA PHE A 6 40.72 -2.59 43.46
C PHE A 6 39.77 -3.12 44.54
N THR A 7 40.03 -2.67 45.75
CA THR A 7 39.26 -2.98 46.97
C THR A 7 37.96 -2.17 47.01
N GLU A 8 36.88 -2.87 47.39
CA GLU A 8 35.59 -2.29 47.78
C GLU A 8 35.75 -1.39 49.01
N THR A 9 35.20 -0.17 48.94
CA THR A 9 34.94 0.61 50.18
C THR A 9 33.48 1.09 50.15
N GLY A 10 32.78 0.68 51.16
CA GLY A 10 31.41 0.77 51.55
C GLY A 10 30.71 2.12 51.37
N CYS A 11 29.48 2.01 50.96
CA CYS A 11 28.49 3.08 51.00
C CYS A 11 27.65 2.94 52.30
N PRO A 12 27.51 3.98 53.13
CA PRO A 12 26.70 3.89 54.36
C PRO A 12 25.20 3.91 54.04
N ARG A 13 24.48 2.96 54.64
CA ARG A 13 23.02 2.90 54.66
C ARG A 13 22.42 4.15 55.33
N THR A 14 21.76 5.00 54.55
CA THR A 14 20.79 5.95 55.08
C THR A 14 19.44 5.69 54.42
N LYS A 15 18.45 5.52 55.28
CA LYS A 15 16.99 5.39 55.15
C LYS A 15 16.40 5.68 53.75
N ALA A 16 15.75 4.62 53.19
CA ALA A 16 14.89 4.69 52.03
C ALA A 16 13.78 5.75 52.27
N LYS A 17 13.83 6.84 51.51
CA LYS A 17 12.64 7.64 51.20
C LYS A 17 12.01 6.96 50.02
N GLU A 18 10.77 6.52 50.17
CA GLU A 18 9.91 6.02 49.08
C GLU A 18 9.87 7.08 48.00
N CYS A 19 10.54 6.79 46.89
CA CYS A 19 10.39 7.57 45.68
C CYS A 19 9.03 7.16 45.07
N SER A 20 8.03 7.97 45.28
CA SER A 20 6.74 7.85 44.60
C SER A 20 7.01 7.96 43.09
N CYS A 21 7.05 6.84 42.45
CA CYS A 21 7.09 6.75 40.97
C CYS A 21 5.71 7.25 40.49
N SER A 22 5.68 8.54 40.16
CA SER A 22 4.52 9.13 39.49
C SER A 22 4.25 8.31 38.24
N LYS A 23 3.05 7.73 38.18
CA LYS A 23 2.54 7.04 36.99
C LYS A 23 2.72 7.99 35.80
N VAL A 24 3.70 7.67 34.95
CA VAL A 24 3.75 8.25 33.61
C VAL A 24 2.48 7.74 32.93
N SER A 25 1.47 8.58 32.87
CA SER A 25 0.31 8.35 32.02
C SER A 25 0.86 8.16 30.61
N ALA A 26 0.72 6.96 30.07
CA ALA A 26 0.96 6.74 28.65
C ALA A 26 0.04 7.73 27.93
N ILE A 27 0.62 8.76 27.35
CA ILE A 27 -0.08 9.60 26.39
C ILE A 27 -0.31 8.65 25.21
N THR A 28 -1.52 8.14 25.12
CA THR A 28 -1.98 7.43 23.93
C THR A 28 -2.07 8.52 22.87
N GLU A 29 -1.01 8.70 22.08
CA GLU A 29 -1.11 9.48 20.85
C GLU A 29 -2.28 8.88 20.07
N ALA A 30 -3.30 9.69 19.85
CA ALA A 30 -4.38 9.31 18.95
C ALA A 30 -3.73 9.08 17.59
N GLN A 31 -3.64 7.82 17.17
CA GLN A 31 -3.11 7.51 15.85
C GLN A 31 -4.03 8.17 14.82
N GLU A 32 -3.48 9.09 14.05
CA GLU A 32 -4.22 9.86 13.05
C GLU A 32 -4.52 9.02 11.81
N THR A 33 -5.62 9.34 11.13
CA THR A 33 -5.95 8.75 9.83
C THR A 33 -4.89 9.14 8.81
N THR A 34 -4.27 8.15 8.20
CA THR A 34 -3.28 8.36 7.13
C THR A 34 -4.00 8.47 5.79
N VAL A 35 -3.59 9.45 5.01
CA VAL A 35 -4.14 9.69 3.68
C VAL A 35 -3.02 9.69 2.64
N ALA A 36 -3.21 8.94 1.56
CA ALA A 36 -2.33 8.95 0.40
C ALA A 36 -3.14 9.19 -0.87
N GLN A 37 -2.48 9.60 -1.93
CA GLN A 37 -3.10 9.81 -3.23
C GLN A 37 -2.22 9.30 -4.35
N CYS A 38 -2.84 8.98 -5.48
CA CYS A 38 -2.17 8.75 -6.74
C CYS A 38 -2.91 9.50 -7.84
N ILE A 39 -2.14 10.16 -8.71
CA ILE A 39 -2.66 10.76 -9.94
C ILE A 39 -2.14 9.92 -11.10
N LEU A 40 -3.04 9.45 -11.95
CA LEU A 40 -2.67 8.72 -13.17
C LEU A 40 -2.32 9.75 -14.26
N GLU A 41 -1.03 9.83 -14.59
CA GLU A 41 -0.51 10.89 -15.48
C GLU A 41 0.11 10.35 -16.77
N HIS A 42 0.53 9.07 -16.78
CA HIS A 42 1.28 8.50 -17.90
C HIS A 42 0.38 7.94 -18.99
N SER A 43 -0.55 8.78 -19.48
CA SER A 43 -1.42 8.47 -20.62
C SER A 43 -2.00 9.75 -21.21
N ASP A 44 -2.14 9.79 -22.53
CA ASP A 44 -2.81 10.92 -23.20
C ASP A 44 -4.34 10.85 -23.07
N SER A 45 -4.89 9.66 -23.01
CA SER A 45 -6.34 9.39 -23.03
C SER A 45 -6.90 9.00 -21.65
N VAL A 46 -6.22 8.13 -20.90
CA VAL A 46 -6.69 7.63 -19.61
C VAL A 46 -6.12 8.49 -18.48
N LYS A 47 -7.00 9.09 -17.70
CA LYS A 47 -6.64 9.97 -16.58
C LYS A 47 -7.48 9.65 -15.36
N GLY A 48 -6.93 9.86 -14.18
CA GLY A 48 -7.67 9.60 -12.97
C GLY A 48 -6.96 10.05 -11.71
N SER A 49 -7.71 10.02 -10.62
CA SER A 49 -7.19 10.23 -9.28
C SER A 49 -7.69 9.17 -8.33
N ILE A 50 -6.82 8.68 -7.48
CA ILE A 50 -7.10 7.67 -6.47
C ILE A 50 -6.73 8.25 -5.12
N LEU A 51 -7.61 8.11 -4.15
CA LEU A 51 -7.42 8.47 -2.75
C LEU A 51 -7.39 7.20 -1.91
N LEU A 52 -6.40 7.07 -1.04
CA LEU A 52 -6.29 5.99 -0.08
C LEU A 52 -6.44 6.58 1.32
N ILE A 53 -7.28 5.98 2.14
CA ILE A 53 -7.59 6.43 3.50
C ILE A 53 -7.46 5.23 4.43
N GLN A 54 -6.61 5.33 5.44
CA GLN A 54 -6.44 4.29 6.46
C GLN A 54 -6.50 4.89 7.85
N ALA A 55 -7.54 4.55 8.60
CA ALA A 55 -7.58 4.79 10.03
C ALA A 55 -6.77 3.68 10.75
N PRO A 56 -6.25 3.95 11.94
CA PRO A 56 -5.46 2.98 12.70
C PRO A 56 -6.20 1.66 12.92
N GLY A 57 -5.57 0.55 12.56
CA GLY A 57 -6.14 -0.79 12.74
C GLY A 57 -7.31 -1.15 11.83
N THR A 58 -7.55 -0.35 10.78
CA THR A 58 -8.61 -0.64 9.79
C THR A 58 -8.03 -0.97 8.41
N ALA A 59 -8.86 -1.56 7.55
CA ALA A 59 -8.54 -1.73 6.14
C ALA A 59 -8.33 -0.36 5.46
N THR A 60 -7.50 -0.33 4.44
CA THR A 60 -7.34 0.85 3.59
C THR A 60 -8.53 0.97 2.64
N LEU A 61 -9.18 2.12 2.66
CA LEU A 61 -10.25 2.46 1.73
C LEU A 61 -9.65 3.14 0.50
N VAL A 62 -9.75 2.49 -0.66
CA VAL A 62 -9.26 2.99 -1.95
C VAL A 62 -10.44 3.54 -2.75
N LYS A 63 -10.45 4.85 -3.00
CA LYS A 63 -11.50 5.54 -3.76
C LYS A 63 -10.90 6.16 -5.00
N GLY A 64 -11.53 5.96 -6.15
CA GLY A 64 -11.01 6.52 -7.39
C GLY A 64 -12.07 6.93 -8.39
N SER A 65 -11.62 7.79 -9.31
CA SER A 65 -12.35 8.13 -10.52
C SER A 65 -11.35 8.16 -11.68
N ILE A 66 -11.60 7.32 -12.69
CA ILE A 66 -10.74 7.18 -13.87
C ILE A 66 -11.62 7.39 -15.10
N THR A 67 -11.12 8.13 -16.07
CA THR A 67 -11.81 8.45 -17.32
C THR A 67 -10.98 8.04 -18.51
N GLY A 68 -11.62 7.87 -19.68
CA GLY A 68 -10.95 7.53 -20.94
C GLY A 68 -10.75 6.03 -21.15
N LEU A 69 -11.38 5.20 -20.31
CA LEU A 69 -11.39 3.74 -20.45
C LEU A 69 -12.38 3.30 -21.52
N THR A 70 -12.23 2.08 -22.03
CA THR A 70 -13.30 1.40 -22.76
C THR A 70 -14.39 0.98 -21.78
N PRO A 71 -15.68 0.94 -22.16
CA PRO A 71 -16.72 0.39 -21.29
C PRO A 71 -16.43 -1.07 -20.94
N GLY A 72 -16.56 -1.45 -19.65
CA GLY A 72 -16.35 -2.79 -19.17
C GLY A 72 -15.40 -2.89 -17.97
N LEU A 73 -14.87 -4.09 -17.76
CA LEU A 73 -13.96 -4.40 -16.66
C LEU A 73 -12.51 -4.12 -17.06
N HIS A 74 -11.75 -3.61 -16.10
CA HIS A 74 -10.33 -3.31 -16.24
C HIS A 74 -9.59 -3.76 -14.99
N GLY A 75 -8.54 -4.58 -15.15
CA GLY A 75 -7.64 -4.93 -14.06
C GLY A 75 -7.03 -3.67 -13.42
N PHE A 76 -7.01 -3.64 -12.09
CA PHE A 76 -6.53 -2.51 -11.33
C PHE A 76 -5.64 -2.98 -10.18
N HIS A 77 -4.34 -2.68 -10.26
CA HIS A 77 -3.34 -3.27 -9.37
C HIS A 77 -2.36 -2.24 -8.81
N ILE A 78 -1.79 -2.55 -7.64
CA ILE A 78 -0.60 -1.87 -7.11
C ILE A 78 0.62 -2.66 -7.58
N HIS A 79 1.53 -1.99 -8.29
CA HIS A 79 2.78 -2.54 -8.77
C HIS A 79 3.93 -2.33 -7.79
N GLU A 80 5.01 -3.10 -7.95
CA GLU A 80 6.13 -3.20 -7.01
C GLU A 80 6.89 -1.88 -6.83
N PHE A 81 7.04 -1.09 -7.91
CA PHE A 81 7.82 0.14 -7.89
C PHE A 81 6.98 1.36 -8.28
N GLY A 82 7.34 2.54 -7.74
CA GLY A 82 6.84 3.83 -8.21
C GLY A 82 7.74 4.44 -9.30
N ASP A 83 8.49 3.60 -10.01
CA ASP A 83 9.39 4.04 -11.08
C ASP A 83 8.60 4.27 -12.38
N MET A 84 8.69 5.48 -12.90
CA MET A 84 8.04 5.91 -14.14
C MET A 84 9.07 6.28 -15.24
N SER A 85 10.32 5.84 -15.11
CA SER A 85 11.40 6.18 -16.04
C SER A 85 11.20 5.64 -17.46
N ASP A 86 10.46 4.51 -17.61
CA ASP A 86 9.97 3.98 -18.89
C ASP A 86 8.44 3.81 -18.83
N GLY A 87 7.75 4.87 -18.42
CA GLY A 87 6.32 4.87 -18.22
C GLY A 87 5.87 3.81 -17.22
N CYS A 88 4.74 3.17 -17.51
CA CYS A 88 4.22 2.14 -16.61
C CYS A 88 5.04 0.84 -16.60
N LYS A 89 5.95 0.63 -17.57
CA LYS A 89 6.72 -0.60 -17.67
C LYS A 89 7.72 -0.78 -16.54
N SER A 90 8.37 0.32 -16.11
CA SER A 90 9.36 0.32 -15.03
C SER A 90 8.76 0.09 -13.64
N MET A 91 7.43 0.07 -13.50
CA MET A 91 6.77 -0.24 -12.21
C MET A 91 6.88 -1.70 -11.77
N GLY A 92 7.48 -2.59 -12.57
CA GLY A 92 7.65 -4.01 -12.22
C GLY A 92 6.36 -4.82 -12.32
N GLY A 93 6.29 -5.92 -11.57
CA GLY A 93 5.09 -6.77 -11.42
C GLY A 93 4.12 -6.23 -10.38
N HIS A 94 3.08 -7.00 -10.07
CA HIS A 94 2.19 -6.69 -8.95
C HIS A 94 2.96 -6.74 -7.63
N TYR A 95 2.60 -5.88 -6.68
CA TYR A 95 3.22 -5.89 -5.36
C TYR A 95 2.88 -7.17 -4.60
N ASN A 96 3.87 -8.06 -4.48
CA ASN A 96 3.73 -9.42 -3.95
C ASN A 96 4.77 -9.71 -2.87
N PRO A 97 4.67 -9.12 -1.69
CA PRO A 97 5.62 -9.39 -0.61
C PRO A 97 5.51 -10.80 -0.01
N ASP A 98 4.40 -11.49 -0.27
CA ASP A 98 4.13 -12.83 0.26
C ASP A 98 4.60 -13.95 -0.66
N GLY A 99 4.95 -13.65 -1.92
CA GLY A 99 5.40 -14.63 -2.91
C GLY A 99 4.34 -15.67 -3.27
N VAL A 100 3.07 -15.26 -3.34
CA VAL A 100 1.93 -16.09 -3.70
C VAL A 100 1.57 -15.92 -5.18
N ASP A 101 0.71 -16.76 -5.72
CA ASP A 101 0.15 -16.59 -7.05
C ASP A 101 -0.85 -15.43 -7.10
N HIS A 102 -1.08 -14.87 -8.29
CA HIS A 102 -2.11 -13.88 -8.55
C HIS A 102 -3.51 -14.44 -8.26
N GLY A 103 -4.38 -13.58 -7.74
CA GLY A 103 -5.73 -13.97 -7.38
C GLY A 103 -6.64 -12.80 -7.06
N ASP A 104 -7.70 -13.05 -6.31
CA ASP A 104 -8.58 -12.00 -5.86
C ASP A 104 -7.96 -11.16 -4.72
N ILE A 105 -8.63 -10.08 -4.34
CA ILE A 105 -8.19 -9.11 -3.32
C ILE A 105 -7.91 -9.74 -1.94
N ASN A 106 -8.44 -10.93 -1.65
CA ASN A 106 -8.27 -11.59 -0.36
C ASN A 106 -7.12 -12.61 -0.35
N GLU A 107 -6.89 -13.29 -1.47
CA GLU A 107 -5.98 -14.45 -1.56
C GLU A 107 -4.76 -14.23 -2.46
N GLY A 108 -4.85 -13.32 -3.48
CA GLY A 108 -3.77 -13.01 -4.43
C GLY A 108 -2.63 -12.20 -3.84
N HIS A 109 -1.92 -11.46 -4.69
CA HIS A 109 -0.88 -10.51 -4.26
C HIS A 109 -1.48 -9.40 -3.39
N VAL A 110 -0.70 -8.75 -2.58
CA VAL A 110 -1.17 -7.54 -1.84
C VAL A 110 -1.64 -6.45 -2.81
N GLY A 111 -1.00 -6.38 -3.98
CA GLY A 111 -1.34 -5.43 -5.03
C GLY A 111 -2.57 -5.76 -5.85
N ASP A 112 -3.15 -6.96 -5.72
CA ASP A 112 -4.31 -7.37 -6.51
C ASP A 112 -5.60 -6.78 -5.95
N LEU A 113 -6.13 -5.75 -6.61
CA LEU A 113 -7.40 -5.12 -6.23
C LEU A 113 -8.56 -5.59 -7.12
N GLY A 114 -8.30 -6.49 -8.06
CA GLY A 114 -9.27 -7.03 -9.01
C GLY A 114 -9.63 -6.03 -10.10
N ASN A 115 -10.90 -5.95 -10.44
CA ASN A 115 -11.41 -5.14 -11.54
C ASN A 115 -12.12 -3.89 -11.07
N ILE A 116 -11.95 -2.79 -11.81
CA ILE A 116 -12.83 -1.63 -11.80
C ILE A 116 -13.73 -1.66 -13.03
N THR A 117 -14.93 -1.11 -12.94
CA THR A 117 -15.89 -1.11 -14.04
C THR A 117 -16.04 0.30 -14.61
N ALA A 118 -15.77 0.46 -15.90
CA ALA A 118 -16.05 1.67 -16.65
C ALA A 118 -17.46 1.61 -17.24
N ASP A 119 -18.19 2.69 -17.10
CA ASP A 119 -19.51 2.88 -17.70
C ASP A 119 -19.43 3.18 -19.23
N GLU A 120 -20.59 3.34 -19.88
CA GLU A 120 -20.69 3.64 -21.31
C GLU A 120 -19.98 4.95 -21.72
N SER A 121 -19.69 5.85 -20.77
CA SER A 121 -18.91 7.07 -20.99
C SER A 121 -17.39 6.85 -20.88
N GLY A 122 -16.95 5.65 -20.54
CA GLY A 122 -15.56 5.33 -20.25
C GLY A 122 -15.10 5.82 -18.88
N THR A 123 -16.03 6.01 -17.94
CA THR A 123 -15.73 6.48 -16.59
C THR A 123 -15.90 5.37 -15.56
N ALA A 124 -14.84 5.04 -14.81
CA ALA A 124 -14.90 4.17 -13.66
C ALA A 124 -14.87 4.99 -12.37
N LYS A 125 -15.90 4.83 -11.52
CA LYS A 125 -15.95 5.37 -10.15
C LYS A 125 -16.08 4.21 -9.19
N PHE A 126 -15.15 4.10 -8.24
CA PHE A 126 -15.08 2.94 -7.37
C PHE A 126 -14.70 3.29 -5.93
N THR A 127 -15.04 2.36 -5.04
CA THR A 127 -14.59 2.32 -3.66
C THR A 127 -14.29 0.88 -3.31
N ILE A 128 -13.04 0.59 -2.95
CA ILE A 128 -12.53 -0.75 -2.64
C ILE A 128 -12.04 -0.75 -1.20
N GLU A 129 -12.46 -1.73 -0.40
CA GLU A 129 -11.92 -1.98 0.94
C GLU A 129 -10.79 -3.01 0.83
N ALA A 130 -9.55 -2.54 0.93
CA ALA A 130 -8.33 -3.34 0.75
C ALA A 130 -7.71 -3.68 2.12
N LYS A 131 -8.00 -4.88 2.64
CA LYS A 131 -7.58 -5.32 3.98
C LYS A 131 -6.09 -5.61 4.10
N ARG A 132 -5.42 -5.88 2.97
CA ARG A 132 -4.00 -6.25 2.91
C ARG A 132 -3.10 -5.10 2.49
N VAL A 133 -3.68 -3.94 2.16
CA VAL A 133 -2.97 -2.73 1.75
C VAL A 133 -2.74 -1.83 2.94
N ASP A 134 -1.47 -1.54 3.24
CA ASP A 134 -1.06 -0.65 4.32
C ASP A 134 -0.40 0.62 3.78
N LEU A 135 -0.70 1.76 4.40
CA LEU A 135 -0.06 3.04 4.08
C LEU A 135 1.20 3.30 4.89
N LEU A 136 1.37 2.59 6.01
CA LEU A 136 2.52 2.74 6.91
C LEU A 136 3.16 1.38 7.20
N GLY A 137 4.40 1.39 7.72
CA GLY A 137 5.14 0.18 8.09
C GLY A 137 5.87 -0.48 6.93
N ASP A 138 6.44 -1.66 7.19
CA ASP A 138 7.35 -2.35 6.27
C ASP A 138 6.68 -2.84 4.98
N ARG A 139 5.36 -2.97 5.00
CA ARG A 139 4.54 -3.41 3.85
C ARG A 139 3.81 -2.26 3.17
N SER A 140 4.18 -1.02 3.50
CA SER A 140 3.56 0.18 2.93
C SER A 140 3.57 0.18 1.41
N VAL A 141 2.43 0.59 0.84
CA VAL A 141 2.29 0.81 -0.60
C VAL A 141 2.68 2.23 -1.04
N VAL A 142 3.01 3.11 -0.11
CA VAL A 142 3.50 4.46 -0.41
C VAL A 142 4.85 4.37 -1.13
N GLY A 143 4.98 5.10 -2.22
CA GLY A 143 6.15 5.05 -3.12
C GLY A 143 6.06 3.95 -4.19
N ARG A 144 5.03 3.10 -4.16
CA ARG A 144 4.70 2.14 -5.23
C ARG A 144 3.79 2.78 -6.26
N GLY A 145 3.37 2.02 -7.29
CA GLY A 145 2.54 2.57 -8.36
C GLY A 145 1.20 1.87 -8.50
N PHE A 146 0.14 2.64 -8.79
CA PHE A 146 -1.07 2.08 -9.38
C PHE A 146 -0.93 1.94 -10.88
N VAL A 147 -1.47 0.84 -11.41
CA VAL A 147 -1.64 0.62 -12.84
C VAL A 147 -3.09 0.22 -13.10
N VAL A 148 -3.69 0.82 -14.13
CA VAL A 148 -4.95 0.36 -14.73
C VAL A 148 -4.66 -0.30 -16.07
N HIS A 149 -5.28 -1.46 -16.29
CA HIS A 149 -5.03 -2.33 -17.42
C HIS A 149 -6.10 -2.24 -18.52
N SER A 150 -5.77 -2.76 -19.73
CA SER A 150 -6.69 -2.72 -20.88
C SER A 150 -7.83 -3.71 -20.78
N ASP A 151 -7.60 -4.86 -20.15
CA ASP A 151 -8.50 -6.00 -20.17
C ASP A 151 -8.97 -6.35 -18.76
N GLU A 152 -9.98 -7.22 -18.70
CA GLU A 152 -10.47 -7.81 -17.46
C GLU A 152 -9.41 -8.68 -16.82
N ASP A 153 -9.22 -8.52 -15.54
CA ASP A 153 -8.46 -9.42 -14.68
C ASP A 153 -9.29 -10.69 -14.40
N ASP A 154 -8.77 -11.86 -14.76
CA ASP A 154 -9.40 -13.16 -14.56
C ASP A 154 -9.30 -13.70 -13.13
N LEU A 155 -8.67 -12.96 -12.22
CA LEU A 155 -8.49 -13.27 -10.80
C LEU A 155 -7.77 -14.61 -10.55
N GLY A 156 -6.83 -14.98 -11.43
CA GLY A 156 -6.10 -16.24 -11.36
C GLY A 156 -6.90 -17.47 -11.81
N LYS A 157 -8.05 -17.26 -12.49
CA LYS A 157 -8.97 -18.33 -12.88
C LYS A 157 -8.93 -18.68 -14.37
N GLY A 158 -8.05 -18.05 -15.13
CA GLY A 158 -7.88 -18.28 -16.57
C GLY A 158 -7.34 -19.66 -16.94
N GLY A 159 -6.71 -20.36 -15.98
CA GLY A 159 -6.24 -21.73 -16.17
C GLY A 159 -4.89 -21.85 -16.89
N ASP A 160 -4.17 -20.77 -17.08
CA ASP A 160 -2.83 -20.71 -17.67
C ASP A 160 -1.82 -20.06 -16.73
N ALA A 161 -0.53 -20.12 -17.08
CA ALA A 161 0.55 -19.61 -16.22
C ALA A 161 0.56 -18.08 -16.12
N GLU A 162 0.05 -17.35 -17.10
CA GLU A 162 -0.02 -15.89 -17.08
C GLU A 162 -1.16 -15.41 -16.17
N SER A 163 -2.27 -16.14 -16.15
CA SER A 163 -3.36 -15.93 -15.19
C SER A 163 -2.86 -15.91 -13.74
N LEU A 164 -1.96 -16.84 -13.38
CA LEU A 164 -1.39 -16.93 -12.03
C LEU A 164 -0.32 -15.86 -11.73
N LYS A 165 0.02 -15.01 -12.70
CA LYS A 165 0.99 -13.92 -12.54
C LYS A 165 0.36 -12.54 -12.64
N THR A 166 -0.55 -12.36 -13.60
CA THR A 166 -1.05 -11.04 -14.01
C THR A 166 -2.56 -10.97 -14.15
N GLY A 167 -3.27 -12.13 -14.02
CA GLY A 167 -4.70 -12.21 -14.27
C GLY A 167 -5.09 -11.97 -15.73
N ASN A 168 -4.14 -12.11 -16.67
CA ASN A 168 -4.36 -11.85 -18.11
C ASN A 168 -4.94 -10.44 -18.38
N ALA A 169 -4.65 -9.47 -17.52
CA ALA A 169 -5.27 -8.13 -17.53
C ALA A 169 -4.81 -7.24 -18.73
N GLY A 170 -3.90 -7.71 -19.55
CA GLY A 170 -3.48 -7.01 -20.77
C GLY A 170 -2.50 -5.85 -20.54
N ASP A 171 -2.56 -4.87 -21.45
CA ASP A 171 -1.64 -3.74 -21.47
C ASP A 171 -1.86 -2.76 -20.31
N ARG A 172 -0.82 -1.97 -20.00
CA ARG A 172 -0.86 -0.92 -18.97
C ARG A 172 -1.31 0.40 -19.60
N LEU A 173 -2.55 0.80 -19.35
CA LEU A 173 -3.15 1.99 -19.96
C LEU A 173 -2.71 3.29 -19.32
N ALA A 174 -2.64 3.32 -17.98
CA ALA A 174 -2.20 4.48 -17.23
C ALA A 174 -1.65 4.06 -15.86
N CYS A 175 -0.79 4.88 -15.31
CA CYS A 175 -0.16 4.63 -14.02
C CYS A 175 0.19 5.92 -13.29
N GLY A 176 0.50 5.80 -12.00
CA GLY A 176 0.96 6.90 -11.17
C GLY A 176 1.49 6.41 -9.83
N VAL A 177 2.26 7.25 -9.16
CA VAL A 177 2.90 6.93 -7.89
C VAL A 177 1.97 7.25 -6.72
N ILE A 178 1.95 6.38 -5.73
CA ILE A 178 1.21 6.56 -4.46
C ILE A 178 2.06 7.44 -3.54
N VAL A 179 1.54 8.61 -3.18
CA VAL A 179 2.24 9.58 -2.33
C VAL A 179 1.40 9.94 -1.10
N LEU A 180 2.03 10.12 0.06
CA LEU A 180 1.33 10.63 1.23
C LEU A 180 0.82 12.05 0.97
N ARG A 181 -0.39 12.33 1.42
CA ARG A 181 -0.89 13.71 1.50
C ARG A 181 -0.43 14.33 2.81
N GLY A 182 0.09 15.57 2.73
CA GLY A 182 0.29 16.38 3.91
C GLY A 182 -1.06 16.66 4.59
N THR A 183 -1.08 16.62 5.91
CA THR A 183 -2.19 17.17 6.72
C THR A 183 -2.04 18.69 6.68
N GLU A 184 -3.08 19.40 6.21
CA GLU A 184 -3.18 20.86 6.38
C GLU A 184 -3.54 21.22 7.80
#